data_a92f143e933fd9929bbdbd083fbed0f6
#
_entry.id   a92f143e933fd9929bbdbd083fbed0f6
#
_cell.length_a   1.000
_cell.length_b   1.000
_cell.length_c   1.000
_cell.angle_alpha   90.00
_cell.angle_beta   90.00
_cell.angle_gamma   90.00
#
_symmetry.space_group_name_H-M   'P 1'
#
loop_
_entity.id
_entity.type
_entity.pdbx_description
1 polymer ?
#
loop_
_entity_poly.entity_id
_entity_poly.type
_entity_poly.pdbx_seq_one_letter_code
_entity_poly.pdbx_strand_id
1 'polypeptide(L)'
;MNGVHDMGGMQGMGPIHEEKNQPVFHESWEGRVFALRRAMGAWGKWNIDVTRHEVELLPPAEYLRMSYYERQLAAFLDMLVKSSFLTRAELDSGIPGGSPKAVPALTPEKAAVLIAKGVPTSRNVAVAPRFQLGQHVRARNMHPVGHTRLPRYARGKFGIIHRDHGVFVFPDTNAHFQGEKPQHVYSVRFAARELWGEQAAPNDSVYVDMWDDYLEPA
;
A
#
# COMPACT_ATOMS: atom_id res chain seq x y z
N MET A 1 -9.68 -4.13 -0.29
CA MET A 1 -11.06 -3.70 -0.57
C MET A 1 -11.25 -3.33 -2.04
N ASN A 2 -12.48 -3.23 -2.51
CA ASN A 2 -12.80 -2.69 -3.85
C ASN A 2 -13.03 -1.19 -3.74
N GLY A 3 -12.23 -0.38 -4.39
CA GLY A 3 -12.33 1.08 -4.33
C GLY A 3 -11.72 1.74 -5.55
N VAL A 4 -11.85 3.05 -5.65
CA VAL A 4 -11.31 3.86 -6.76
C VAL A 4 -9.78 3.91 -6.81
N HIS A 5 -9.11 3.52 -5.74
CA HIS A 5 -7.64 3.41 -5.68
C HIS A 5 -7.10 2.24 -6.52
N ASP A 6 -7.92 1.21 -6.78
CA ASP A 6 -7.56 0.03 -7.59
C ASP A 6 -7.88 0.29 -9.07
N MET A 7 -7.08 1.14 -9.70
CA MET A 7 -7.27 1.65 -11.07
C MET A 7 -6.61 0.77 -12.14
N GLY A 8 -5.89 -0.28 -11.76
CA GLY A 8 -5.24 -1.18 -12.71
C GLY A 8 -6.24 -1.79 -13.69
N GLY A 9 -5.94 -1.72 -14.99
CA GLY A 9 -6.80 -2.20 -16.06
C GLY A 9 -8.03 -1.34 -16.38
N MET A 10 -8.22 -0.20 -15.72
CA MET A 10 -9.28 0.75 -16.07
C MET A 10 -8.90 1.55 -17.33
N GLN A 11 -9.91 1.84 -18.15
CA GLN A 11 -9.77 2.64 -19.37
C GLN A 11 -10.22 4.08 -19.15
N GLY A 12 -9.90 4.97 -20.10
CA GLY A 12 -10.41 6.33 -20.11
C GLY A 12 -9.67 7.32 -19.21
N MET A 13 -8.49 6.95 -18.69
CA MET A 13 -7.65 7.82 -17.85
C MET A 13 -6.86 8.86 -18.64
N GLY A 14 -6.95 8.86 -19.96
CA GLY A 14 -6.18 9.75 -20.84
C GLY A 14 -4.72 9.31 -21.00
N PRO A 15 -3.93 10.12 -21.74
CA PRO A 15 -2.52 9.88 -21.92
C PRO A 15 -1.73 10.21 -20.66
N ILE A 16 -0.58 9.57 -20.49
CA ILE A 16 0.39 9.94 -19.45
C ILE A 16 1.08 11.23 -19.89
N HIS A 17 1.02 12.27 -19.07
CA HIS A 17 1.73 13.52 -19.28
C HIS A 17 3.02 13.50 -18.47
N GLU A 18 4.15 13.44 -19.18
CA GLU A 18 5.47 13.53 -18.55
C GLU A 18 5.79 14.99 -18.19
N GLU A 19 6.10 15.23 -16.93
CA GLU A 19 6.58 16.53 -16.46
C GLU A 19 8.10 16.57 -16.60
N LYS A 20 8.61 17.47 -17.43
CA LYS A 20 10.06 17.67 -17.60
C LYS A 20 10.64 18.37 -16.37
N ASN A 21 11.70 17.81 -15.81
CA ASN A 21 12.37 18.33 -14.60
C ASN A 21 11.42 18.42 -13.39
N GLN A 22 10.59 17.41 -13.21
CA GLN A 22 9.64 17.32 -12.11
C GLN A 22 10.34 17.57 -10.75
N PRO A 23 9.91 18.57 -9.96
CA PRO A 23 10.46 18.80 -8.64
C PRO A 23 10.06 17.68 -7.67
N VAL A 24 10.88 17.49 -6.63
CA VAL A 24 10.53 16.49 -5.58
C VAL A 24 9.22 16.83 -4.87
N PHE A 25 8.97 18.12 -4.68
CA PHE A 25 7.72 18.68 -4.16
C PHE A 25 7.31 19.86 -5.02
N HIS A 26 6.05 19.89 -5.46
CA HIS A 26 5.52 21.01 -6.24
C HIS A 26 5.26 22.23 -5.35
N GLU A 27 4.84 21.98 -4.12
CA GLU A 27 4.53 23.00 -3.13
C GLU A 27 5.30 22.76 -1.82
N SER A 28 5.63 23.84 -1.11
CA SER A 28 6.44 23.77 0.12
C SER A 28 5.77 22.96 1.24
N TRP A 29 4.43 22.93 1.28
CA TRP A 29 3.67 22.18 2.28
C TRP A 29 3.76 20.66 2.08
N GLU A 30 3.98 20.18 0.86
CA GLU A 30 4.13 18.76 0.56
C GLU A 30 5.34 18.15 1.27
N GLY A 31 6.47 18.87 1.26
CA GLY A 31 7.66 18.49 2.01
C GLY A 31 7.42 18.42 3.53
N ARG A 32 6.59 19.30 4.08
CA ARG A 32 6.19 19.25 5.49
C ARG A 32 5.32 18.04 5.79
N VAL A 33 4.34 17.72 4.93
CA VAL A 33 3.51 16.51 5.07
C VAL A 33 4.38 15.26 5.04
N PHE A 34 5.30 15.17 4.08
CA PHE A 34 6.24 14.06 4.01
C PHE A 34 7.04 13.91 5.31
N ALA A 35 7.64 15.01 5.81
CA ALA A 35 8.47 15.00 7.01
C ALA A 35 7.66 14.63 8.27
N LEU A 36 6.47 15.22 8.45
CA LEU A 36 5.59 14.94 9.58
C LEU A 36 5.14 13.47 9.60
N ARG A 37 4.72 12.92 8.46
CA ARG A 37 4.33 11.51 8.36
C ARG A 37 5.48 10.57 8.73
N ARG A 38 6.70 10.85 8.29
CA ARG A 38 7.89 10.07 8.66
C ARG A 38 8.21 10.18 10.15
N ALA A 39 8.21 11.40 10.67
CA ALA A 39 8.48 11.65 12.08
C ALA A 39 7.44 10.98 12.99
N MET A 40 6.15 11.17 12.72
CA MET A 40 5.07 10.59 13.52
C MET A 40 4.99 9.07 13.41
N GLY A 41 5.30 8.50 12.25
CA GLY A 41 5.39 7.05 12.05
C GLY A 41 6.41 6.36 12.96
N ALA A 42 7.41 7.08 13.42
CA ALA A 42 8.44 6.57 14.32
C ALA A 42 7.94 6.18 15.73
N TRP A 43 6.76 6.65 16.15
CA TRP A 43 6.11 6.18 17.39
C TRP A 43 5.52 4.76 17.26
N GLY A 44 5.48 4.18 16.05
CA GLY A 44 5.02 2.81 15.83
C GLY A 44 3.54 2.58 16.12
N LYS A 45 2.71 3.64 16.10
CA LYS A 45 1.26 3.53 16.30
C LYS A 45 0.53 2.95 15.07
N TRP A 46 1.19 2.91 13.95
CA TRP A 46 0.74 2.30 12.71
C TRP A 46 1.91 1.77 11.91
N ASN A 47 1.62 0.87 10.97
CA ASN A 47 2.58 0.35 10.01
C ASN A 47 2.29 0.88 8.59
N ILE A 48 3.08 0.45 7.60
CA ILE A 48 2.93 0.91 6.21
C ILE A 48 1.60 0.51 5.59
N ASP A 49 1.05 -0.65 5.96
CA ASP A 49 -0.19 -1.15 5.37
C ASP A 49 -1.41 -0.43 5.96
N VAL A 50 -1.35 -0.03 7.24
CA VAL A 50 -2.32 0.91 7.82
C VAL A 50 -2.33 2.22 7.05
N THR A 51 -1.14 2.80 6.75
CA THR A 51 -1.08 4.06 5.99
C THR A 51 -1.65 3.95 4.58
N ARG A 52 -1.48 2.81 3.94
CA ARG A 52 -2.08 2.53 2.62
C ARG A 52 -3.59 2.41 2.74
N HIS A 53 -4.04 1.63 3.72
CA HIS A 53 -5.47 1.42 3.94
C HIS A 53 -6.22 2.72 4.25
N GLU A 54 -5.65 3.61 5.06
CA GLU A 54 -6.26 4.91 5.34
C GLU A 54 -6.45 5.79 4.09
N VAL A 55 -5.52 5.74 3.14
CA VAL A 55 -5.69 6.41 1.84
C VAL A 55 -6.80 5.75 1.00
N GLU A 56 -6.93 4.41 1.09
CA GLU A 56 -7.98 3.66 0.39
C GLU A 56 -9.38 3.95 0.93
N LEU A 57 -9.50 4.38 2.19
CA LEU A 57 -10.77 4.73 2.86
C LEU A 57 -11.29 6.12 2.49
N LEU A 58 -10.51 6.96 1.82
CA LEU A 58 -10.97 8.28 1.40
C LEU A 58 -12.22 8.17 0.54
N PRO A 59 -13.20 9.09 0.69
CA PRO A 59 -14.38 9.12 -0.16
C PRO A 59 -13.99 9.12 -1.65
N PRO A 60 -14.62 8.31 -2.50
CA PRO A 60 -14.19 8.12 -3.88
C PRO A 60 -14.01 9.41 -4.69
N ALA A 61 -14.95 10.35 -4.56
CA ALA A 61 -14.88 11.64 -5.25
C ALA A 61 -13.69 12.48 -4.78
N GLU A 62 -13.42 12.49 -3.48
CA GLU A 62 -12.28 13.18 -2.89
C GLU A 62 -10.96 12.54 -3.32
N TYR A 63 -10.87 11.20 -3.26
CA TYR A 63 -9.69 10.47 -3.72
C TYR A 63 -9.30 10.82 -5.16
N LEU A 64 -10.28 10.89 -6.07
CA LEU A 64 -10.03 11.18 -7.49
C LEU A 64 -9.68 12.66 -7.74
N ARG A 65 -10.21 13.58 -6.93
CA ARG A 65 -9.97 15.02 -7.05
C ARG A 65 -8.63 15.44 -6.47
N MET A 66 -8.20 14.81 -5.39
CA MET A 66 -7.00 15.17 -4.63
C MET A 66 -5.71 14.83 -5.37
N SER A 67 -4.71 15.69 -5.25
CA SER A 67 -3.31 15.41 -5.59
C SER A 67 -2.72 14.32 -4.69
N TYR A 68 -1.51 13.86 -5.00
CA TYR A 68 -0.86 12.83 -4.20
C TYR A 68 -0.72 13.24 -2.73
N TYR A 69 -0.17 14.44 -2.46
CA TYR A 69 0.06 14.87 -1.09
C TYR A 69 -1.21 15.32 -0.35
N GLU A 70 -2.25 15.78 -1.05
CA GLU A 70 -3.55 16.03 -0.43
C GLU A 70 -4.16 14.74 0.12
N ARG A 71 -4.14 13.62 -0.66
CA ARG A 71 -4.56 12.30 -0.17
C ARG A 71 -3.75 11.84 1.03
N GLN A 72 -2.42 12.03 0.95
CA GLN A 72 -1.53 11.66 2.06
C GLN A 72 -1.82 12.48 3.33
N LEU A 73 -2.11 13.78 3.20
CA LEU A 73 -2.44 14.64 4.33
C LEU A 73 -3.79 14.24 4.94
N ALA A 74 -4.84 14.07 4.13
CA ALA A 74 -6.17 13.70 4.61
C ALA A 74 -6.13 12.38 5.41
N ALA A 75 -5.54 11.33 4.84
CA ALA A 75 -5.36 10.05 5.54
C ALA A 75 -4.50 10.18 6.81
N PHE A 76 -3.46 11.01 6.79
CA PHE A 76 -2.60 11.23 7.95
C PHE A 76 -3.34 11.91 9.10
N LEU A 77 -4.17 12.91 8.83
CA LEU A 77 -4.98 13.57 9.84
C LEU A 77 -5.95 12.60 10.52
N ASP A 78 -6.59 11.72 9.76
CA ASP A 78 -7.45 10.66 10.31
C ASP A 78 -6.66 9.66 11.17
N MET A 79 -5.46 9.27 10.73
CA MET A 79 -4.58 8.41 11.54
C MET A 79 -4.17 9.07 12.86
N LEU A 80 -3.89 10.37 12.88
CA LEU A 80 -3.54 11.09 14.10
C LEU A 80 -4.69 11.08 15.10
N VAL A 81 -5.92 11.26 14.63
CA VAL A 81 -7.12 11.19 15.48
C VAL A 81 -7.36 9.77 15.98
N LYS A 82 -7.33 8.75 15.09
CA LYS A 82 -7.50 7.34 15.46
C LYS A 82 -6.45 6.84 16.45
N SER A 83 -5.24 7.39 16.38
CA SER A 83 -4.12 7.03 17.27
C SER A 83 -4.03 7.93 18.52
N SER A 84 -5.03 8.80 18.75
CA SER A 84 -5.10 9.70 19.91
C SER A 84 -3.92 10.67 20.05
N PHE A 85 -3.28 11.04 18.94
CA PHE A 85 -2.31 12.14 18.94
C PHE A 85 -3.00 13.50 18.89
N LEU A 86 -4.19 13.56 18.26
CA LEU A 86 -5.07 14.71 18.19
C LEU A 86 -6.51 14.28 18.45
N THR A 87 -7.31 15.20 18.95
CA THR A 87 -8.77 15.04 18.94
C THR A 87 -9.36 15.65 17.66
N ARG A 88 -10.57 15.24 17.29
CA ARG A 88 -11.29 15.87 16.16
C ARG A 88 -11.51 17.37 16.41
N ALA A 89 -11.86 17.74 17.64
CA ALA A 89 -12.09 19.15 18.02
C ALA A 89 -10.82 20.02 17.88
N GLU A 90 -9.64 19.49 18.22
CA GLU A 90 -8.36 20.18 18.00
C GLU A 90 -8.06 20.37 16.52
N LEU A 91 -8.34 19.34 15.72
CA LEU A 91 -8.14 19.39 14.27
C LEU A 91 -9.06 20.43 13.62
N ASP A 92 -10.34 20.45 14.00
CA ASP A 92 -11.35 21.33 13.41
C ASP A 92 -11.19 22.80 13.85
N SER A 93 -10.76 23.03 15.09
CA SER A 93 -10.55 24.38 15.63
C SER A 93 -9.16 24.95 15.39
N GLY A 94 -8.16 24.09 15.15
CA GLY A 94 -6.75 24.47 15.14
C GLY A 94 -6.19 24.88 16.50
N ILE A 95 -6.94 24.68 17.60
CA ILE A 95 -6.57 25.09 18.95
C ILE A 95 -6.22 23.85 19.78
N PRO A 96 -5.01 23.77 20.37
CA PRO A 96 -4.63 22.65 21.23
C PRO A 96 -5.53 22.53 22.45
N GLY A 97 -6.09 21.36 22.71
CA GLY A 97 -6.93 21.04 23.86
C GLY A 97 -6.17 20.63 25.13
N GLY A 98 -4.83 20.69 25.09
CA GLY A 98 -4.01 20.29 26.22
C GLY A 98 -3.78 18.78 26.34
N SER A 99 -3.88 18.03 25.25
CA SER A 99 -3.58 16.60 25.19
C SER A 99 -2.19 16.28 25.75
N PRO A 100 -2.01 15.12 26.45
CA PRO A 100 -0.70 14.72 26.95
C PRO A 100 0.32 14.62 25.82
N LYS A 101 1.54 15.08 26.09
CA LYS A 101 2.64 14.91 25.11
C LYS A 101 2.95 13.45 24.91
N ALA A 102 3.10 13.03 23.65
CA ALA A 102 3.57 11.69 23.32
C ALA A 102 5.01 11.47 23.82
N VAL A 103 5.23 10.41 24.56
CA VAL A 103 6.54 10.05 25.09
C VAL A 103 6.90 8.63 24.65
N PRO A 104 8.19 8.35 24.40
CA PRO A 104 9.31 9.29 24.31
C PRO A 104 9.21 10.19 23.07
N ALA A 105 9.69 11.42 23.16
CA ALA A 105 9.79 12.31 22.00
C ALA A 105 10.78 11.74 20.96
N LEU A 106 10.43 11.88 19.69
CA LEU A 106 11.36 11.55 18.60
C LEU A 106 12.42 12.65 18.51
N THR A 107 13.71 12.27 18.65
CA THR A 107 14.81 13.20 18.43
C THR A 107 15.21 13.24 16.95
N PRO A 108 15.84 14.35 16.47
CA PRO A 108 16.33 14.43 15.10
C PRO A 108 17.24 13.27 14.69
N GLU A 109 18.12 12.83 15.60
CA GLU A 109 19.06 11.72 15.35
C GLU A 109 18.32 10.39 15.16
N LYS A 110 17.29 10.11 15.98
CA LYS A 110 16.45 8.92 15.82
C LYS A 110 15.65 8.98 14.51
N ALA A 111 15.14 10.15 14.16
CA ALA A 111 14.42 10.35 12.90
C ALA A 111 15.32 10.06 11.70
N ALA A 112 16.55 10.59 11.70
CA ALA A 112 17.54 10.36 10.65
C ALA A 112 17.87 8.87 10.47
N VAL A 113 18.07 8.14 11.58
CA VAL A 113 18.33 6.70 11.54
C VAL A 113 17.16 5.92 10.96
N LEU A 114 15.93 6.23 11.38
CA LEU A 114 14.72 5.56 10.86
C LEU A 114 14.50 5.82 9.36
N ILE A 115 14.74 7.03 8.91
CA ILE A 115 14.63 7.39 7.48
C ILE A 115 15.68 6.64 6.67
N ALA A 116 16.94 6.58 7.15
CA ALA A 116 18.04 5.94 6.45
C ALA A 116 17.90 4.41 6.37
N LYS A 117 17.47 3.76 7.47
CA LYS A 117 17.33 2.29 7.52
C LYS A 117 16.04 1.77 6.91
N GLY A 118 14.97 2.56 6.94
CA GLY A 118 13.63 2.09 6.62
C GLY A 118 13.14 1.02 7.60
N VAL A 119 12.00 0.41 7.27
CA VAL A 119 11.46 -0.75 8.00
C VAL A 119 11.21 -1.86 6.98
N PRO A 120 12.11 -2.86 6.89
CA PRO A 120 11.94 -3.97 5.96
C PRO A 120 10.65 -4.75 6.24
N THR A 121 9.93 -5.12 5.20
CA THR A 121 8.74 -6.00 5.28
C THR A 121 9.10 -7.47 5.09
N SER A 122 10.32 -7.80 4.68
CA SER A 122 10.84 -9.17 4.63
C SER A 122 11.03 -9.71 6.05
N ARG A 123 10.86 -11.04 6.19
CA ARG A 123 11.07 -11.76 7.47
C ARG A 123 11.99 -12.95 7.25
N ASN A 124 12.98 -13.10 8.13
CA ASN A 124 13.84 -14.27 8.14
C ASN A 124 13.24 -15.33 9.08
N VAL A 125 12.17 -15.97 8.59
CA VAL A 125 11.46 -17.05 9.30
C VAL A 125 11.29 -18.25 8.36
N ALA A 126 11.33 -19.46 8.91
CA ALA A 126 11.20 -20.69 8.14
C ALA A 126 9.70 -20.93 7.82
N VAL A 127 9.30 -20.54 6.64
CA VAL A 127 7.99 -20.86 6.05
C VAL A 127 8.25 -21.63 4.76
N ALA A 128 7.62 -22.78 4.57
CA ALA A 128 7.76 -23.53 3.33
C ALA A 128 6.99 -22.85 2.19
N PRO A 129 7.59 -22.69 1.00
CA PRO A 129 6.87 -22.15 -0.16
C PRO A 129 5.77 -23.13 -0.60
N ARG A 130 4.60 -22.58 -0.91
CA ARG A 130 3.46 -23.39 -1.40
C ARG A 130 3.55 -23.67 -2.90
N PHE A 131 4.25 -22.83 -3.64
CA PHE A 131 4.35 -22.92 -5.09
C PHE A 131 5.81 -22.94 -5.55
N GLN A 132 6.05 -23.53 -6.71
CA GLN A 132 7.38 -23.66 -7.32
C GLN A 132 7.49 -22.83 -8.60
N LEU A 133 8.71 -22.49 -8.99
CA LEU A 133 8.98 -21.81 -10.27
C LEU A 133 8.41 -22.60 -11.46
N GLY A 134 7.74 -21.91 -12.35
CA GLY A 134 7.08 -22.51 -13.52
C GLY A 134 5.72 -23.13 -13.23
N GLN A 135 5.29 -23.21 -11.97
CA GLN A 135 3.98 -23.75 -11.62
C GLN A 135 2.86 -22.83 -12.12
N HIS A 136 1.82 -23.44 -12.71
CA HIS A 136 0.59 -22.75 -13.05
C HIS A 136 -0.24 -22.50 -11.78
N VAL A 137 -0.73 -21.30 -11.64
CA VAL A 137 -1.53 -20.86 -10.51
C VAL A 137 -2.70 -20.01 -10.97
N ARG A 138 -3.70 -19.90 -10.13
CA ARG A 138 -4.81 -18.98 -10.29
C ARG A 138 -4.80 -17.95 -9.17
N ALA A 139 -4.88 -16.67 -9.50
CA ALA A 139 -5.15 -15.65 -8.50
C ALA A 139 -6.58 -15.81 -7.98
N ARG A 140 -6.75 -15.90 -6.66
CA ARG A 140 -8.06 -16.13 -6.04
C ARG A 140 -9.03 -15.00 -6.39
N ASN A 141 -10.27 -15.36 -6.71
CA ASN A 141 -11.33 -14.38 -6.92
C ASN A 141 -11.96 -14.01 -5.58
N MET A 142 -11.30 -13.12 -4.84
CA MET A 142 -11.70 -12.69 -3.50
C MET A 142 -11.91 -11.17 -3.44
N HIS A 143 -12.85 -10.75 -2.59
CA HIS A 143 -13.26 -9.35 -2.44
C HIS A 143 -13.26 -8.95 -0.96
N PRO A 144 -12.08 -8.83 -0.31
CA PRO A 144 -12.02 -8.48 1.09
C PRO A 144 -12.56 -7.07 1.33
N VAL A 145 -13.22 -6.88 2.47
CA VAL A 145 -13.71 -5.56 2.92
C VAL A 145 -12.55 -4.66 3.32
N GLY A 146 -11.51 -5.24 3.93
CA GLY A 146 -10.31 -4.53 4.37
C GLY A 146 -9.25 -4.35 3.28
N HIS A 147 -8.07 -3.95 3.72
CA HIS A 147 -6.90 -3.76 2.87
C HIS A 147 -6.52 -5.05 2.13
N THR A 148 -6.10 -4.91 0.87
CA THR A 148 -5.50 -6.01 0.10
C THR A 148 -4.56 -5.45 -0.97
N ARG A 149 -3.52 -6.22 -1.29
CA ARG A 149 -2.61 -5.93 -2.40
C ARG A 149 -2.93 -6.74 -3.66
N LEU A 150 -4.03 -7.53 -3.64
CA LEU A 150 -4.51 -8.28 -4.81
C LEU A 150 -5.36 -7.37 -5.72
N PRO A 151 -4.82 -6.91 -6.86
CA PRO A 151 -5.54 -5.99 -7.75
C PRO A 151 -6.72 -6.69 -8.43
N ARG A 152 -7.81 -5.95 -8.66
CA ARG A 152 -9.05 -6.50 -9.25
C ARG A 152 -8.82 -7.17 -10.61
N TYR A 153 -8.00 -6.56 -11.47
CA TYR A 153 -7.79 -7.07 -12.82
C TYR A 153 -7.14 -8.46 -12.86
N ALA A 154 -6.42 -8.85 -11.78
CA ALA A 154 -5.77 -10.14 -11.69
C ALA A 154 -6.62 -11.22 -11.02
N ARG A 155 -7.72 -10.87 -10.33
CA ARG A 155 -8.55 -11.82 -9.59
C ARG A 155 -9.18 -12.84 -10.50
N GLY A 156 -9.06 -14.11 -10.13
CA GLY A 156 -9.59 -15.25 -10.91
C GLY A 156 -8.78 -15.57 -12.17
N LYS A 157 -7.69 -14.86 -12.44
CA LYS A 157 -6.87 -15.03 -13.64
C LYS A 157 -5.78 -16.07 -13.44
N PHE A 158 -5.42 -16.76 -14.51
CA PHE A 158 -4.37 -17.77 -14.54
C PHE A 158 -3.01 -17.13 -14.85
N GLY A 159 -1.98 -17.57 -14.12
CA GLY A 159 -0.61 -17.12 -14.31
C GLY A 159 0.39 -18.22 -14.02
N ILE A 160 1.66 -17.88 -14.11
CA ILE A 160 2.77 -18.81 -13.89
C ILE A 160 3.72 -18.17 -12.87
N ILE A 161 4.13 -18.95 -11.87
CA ILE A 161 5.15 -18.51 -10.89
C ILE A 161 6.45 -18.24 -11.64
N HIS A 162 6.86 -16.98 -11.65
CA HIS A 162 8.09 -16.55 -12.34
C HIS A 162 9.27 -16.46 -11.36
N ARG A 163 9.01 -16.01 -10.12
CA ARG A 163 10.05 -15.85 -9.10
C ARG A 163 9.44 -15.99 -7.71
N ASP A 164 10.21 -16.54 -6.78
CA ASP A 164 9.96 -16.49 -5.33
C ASP A 164 10.86 -15.41 -4.71
N HIS A 165 10.30 -14.44 -4.02
CA HIS A 165 11.00 -13.37 -3.34
C HIS A 165 11.35 -13.73 -1.89
N GLY A 166 10.88 -14.87 -1.39
CA GLY A 166 10.96 -15.24 0.02
C GLY A 166 9.79 -14.70 0.86
N VAL A 167 10.00 -14.65 2.16
CA VAL A 167 8.92 -14.43 3.13
C VAL A 167 8.78 -12.96 3.49
N PHE A 168 7.54 -12.46 3.43
CA PHE A 168 7.17 -11.08 3.73
C PHE A 168 5.92 -11.03 4.62
N VAL A 169 5.77 -9.91 5.33
CA VAL A 169 4.56 -9.58 6.08
C VAL A 169 3.34 -9.58 5.14
N PHE A 170 2.24 -10.18 5.57
CA PHE A 170 0.99 -10.20 4.80
C PHE A 170 0.19 -8.91 5.03
N PRO A 171 0.00 -8.08 3.99
CA PRO A 171 -0.60 -6.76 4.14
C PRO A 171 -2.02 -6.77 4.68
N ASP A 172 -2.83 -7.76 4.27
CA ASP A 172 -4.25 -7.84 4.61
C ASP A 172 -4.49 -7.97 6.13
N THR A 173 -3.64 -8.71 6.84
CA THR A 173 -3.73 -8.82 8.29
C THR A 173 -2.98 -7.70 9.00
N ASN A 174 -1.84 -7.27 8.46
CA ASN A 174 -0.98 -6.26 9.06
C ASN A 174 -1.65 -4.88 9.12
N ALA A 175 -2.43 -4.51 8.09
CA ALA A 175 -3.20 -3.26 8.05
C ALA A 175 -4.28 -3.17 9.14
N HIS A 176 -4.70 -4.31 9.70
CA HIS A 176 -5.76 -4.39 10.70
C HIS A 176 -5.26 -4.80 12.09
N PHE A 177 -3.93 -4.78 12.31
CA PHE A 177 -3.30 -5.21 13.56
C PHE A 177 -3.65 -6.65 13.98
N GLN A 178 -3.95 -7.53 13.00
CA GLN A 178 -4.26 -8.95 13.20
C GLN A 178 -3.02 -9.85 13.12
N GLY A 179 -1.84 -9.24 13.20
CA GLY A 179 -0.56 -9.92 13.09
C GLY A 179 0.04 -9.86 11.68
N GLU A 180 1.33 -10.18 11.61
CA GLU A 180 2.10 -10.09 10.37
C GLU A 180 1.83 -11.23 9.39
N LYS A 181 1.44 -12.41 9.89
CA LYS A 181 1.17 -13.62 9.08
C LYS A 181 2.18 -13.80 7.94
N PRO A 182 3.49 -13.93 8.23
CA PRO A 182 4.53 -13.96 7.21
C PRO A 182 4.33 -15.12 6.26
N GLN A 183 4.44 -14.88 4.95
CA GLN A 183 4.27 -15.87 3.91
C GLN A 183 5.08 -15.51 2.66
N HIS A 184 5.29 -16.47 1.76
CA HIS A 184 6.01 -16.23 0.52
C HIS A 184 5.31 -15.24 -0.38
N VAL A 185 6.12 -14.43 -1.06
CA VAL A 185 5.69 -13.53 -2.13
C VAL A 185 6.28 -14.02 -3.44
N TYR A 186 5.42 -14.20 -4.43
CA TYR A 186 5.82 -14.64 -5.76
C TYR A 186 5.57 -13.55 -6.78
N SER A 187 6.52 -13.35 -7.70
CA SER A 187 6.22 -12.65 -8.94
C SER A 187 5.48 -13.62 -9.86
N VAL A 188 4.21 -13.34 -10.12
CA VAL A 188 3.36 -14.14 -11.02
C VAL A 188 3.27 -13.45 -12.37
N ARG A 189 3.61 -14.19 -13.43
CA ARG A 189 3.49 -13.73 -14.81
C ARG A 189 2.12 -14.07 -15.37
N PHE A 190 1.38 -13.07 -15.78
CA PHE A 190 0.12 -13.19 -16.50
C PHE A 190 0.32 -12.81 -17.96
N ALA A 191 -0.16 -13.63 -18.89
CA ALA A 191 -0.23 -13.24 -20.29
C ALA A 191 -1.20 -12.07 -20.46
N ALA A 192 -0.88 -11.08 -21.31
CA ALA A 192 -1.76 -9.95 -21.53
C ALA A 192 -3.16 -10.37 -22.02
N ARG A 193 -3.24 -11.43 -22.84
CA ARG A 193 -4.51 -11.98 -23.31
C ARG A 193 -5.36 -12.58 -22.20
N GLU A 194 -4.75 -13.17 -21.17
CA GLU A 194 -5.47 -13.64 -19.98
C GLU A 194 -6.13 -12.48 -19.21
N LEU A 195 -5.44 -11.35 -19.13
CA LEU A 195 -5.91 -10.18 -18.39
C LEU A 195 -6.90 -9.32 -19.19
N TRP A 196 -6.60 -9.08 -20.46
CA TRP A 196 -7.24 -8.07 -21.30
C TRP A 196 -8.01 -8.63 -22.51
N GLY A 197 -8.03 -9.96 -22.68
CA GLY A 197 -8.71 -10.63 -23.78
C GLY A 197 -7.88 -10.73 -25.06
N GLU A 198 -8.45 -11.36 -26.07
CA GLU A 198 -7.79 -11.75 -27.33
C GLU A 198 -7.19 -10.61 -28.13
N GLN A 199 -7.69 -9.37 -27.93
CA GLN A 199 -7.17 -8.18 -28.62
C GLN A 199 -5.83 -7.69 -28.06
N ALA A 200 -5.41 -8.19 -26.89
CA ALA A 200 -4.11 -7.86 -26.33
C ALA A 200 -2.96 -8.49 -27.14
N ALA A 201 -1.82 -7.81 -27.15
CA ALA A 201 -0.64 -8.30 -27.84
C ALA A 201 -0.23 -9.71 -27.32
N PRO A 202 0.03 -10.67 -28.21
CA PRO A 202 0.19 -12.09 -27.82
C PRO A 202 1.45 -12.34 -26.98
N ASN A 203 2.47 -11.49 -27.11
CA ASN A 203 3.76 -11.66 -26.44
C ASN A 203 3.91 -10.81 -25.19
N ASP A 204 2.91 -9.98 -24.88
CA ASP A 204 2.95 -9.13 -23.71
C ASP A 204 2.57 -9.90 -22.45
N SER A 205 3.19 -9.50 -21.35
CA SER A 205 2.93 -10.09 -20.03
C SER A 205 2.96 -9.01 -18.95
N VAL A 206 2.18 -9.22 -17.91
CA VAL A 206 2.18 -8.41 -16.70
C VAL A 206 2.70 -9.26 -15.55
N TYR A 207 3.62 -8.71 -14.76
CA TYR A 207 4.16 -9.36 -13.57
C TYR A 207 3.57 -8.69 -12.34
N VAL A 208 3.00 -9.49 -11.45
CA VAL A 208 2.37 -9.01 -10.21
C VAL A 208 2.92 -9.79 -9.04
N ASP A 209 3.39 -9.08 -8.01
CA ASP A 209 3.84 -9.70 -6.78
C ASP A 209 2.64 -10.09 -5.91
N MET A 210 2.53 -11.37 -5.61
CA MET A 210 1.39 -11.98 -4.92
C MET A 210 1.83 -12.84 -3.74
N TRP A 211 1.15 -12.71 -2.62
CA TRP A 211 1.33 -13.56 -1.44
C TRP A 211 0.67 -14.93 -1.62
N ASP A 212 1.14 -15.93 -0.87
CA ASP A 212 0.56 -17.29 -0.85
C ASP A 212 -0.95 -17.29 -0.79
N ASP A 213 -1.53 -16.47 0.12
CA ASP A 213 -2.98 -16.42 0.35
C ASP A 213 -3.77 -15.83 -0.82
N TYR A 214 -3.12 -15.18 -1.77
CA TYR A 214 -3.77 -14.69 -2.98
C TYR A 214 -3.83 -15.73 -4.10
N LEU A 215 -3.18 -16.88 -3.91
CA LEU A 215 -3.01 -17.88 -4.95
C LEU A 215 -3.66 -19.22 -4.58
N GLU A 216 -4.08 -19.94 -5.62
CA GLU A 216 -4.51 -21.33 -5.56
C GLU A 216 -3.89 -22.09 -6.73
N PRO A 217 -3.70 -23.42 -6.64
CA PRO A 217 -3.29 -24.22 -7.79
C PRO A 217 -4.26 -24.04 -8.97
N ALA A 218 -3.72 -24.03 -10.21
CA ALA A 218 -4.52 -23.93 -11.43
C ALA A 218 -5.16 -25.26 -11.79
#